data_526a24d94c424050670bfbb8c52ac013
#
_entry.id   526a24d94c424050670bfbb8c52ac013
#
_cell.length_a   1.000
_cell.length_b   1.000
_cell.length_c   1.000
_cell.angle_alpha   90.00
_cell.angle_beta   90.00
_cell.angle_gamma   90.00
#
_symmetry.space_group_name_H-M   'P 1'
#
loop_
_entity.id
_entity.type
_entity.pdbx_description
1 polymer ?
#
loop_
_entity_poly.entity_id
_entity_poly.type
_entity_poly.pdbx_seq_one_letter_code
_entity_poly.pdbx_strand_id
1 'polypeptide(L)'
;AFAVDTFASEAAIAYAAVRPLVKDPGEIANVMSSFPGLPHRIEQVGKIGRVSFVNDSKATNADAAARALACYEDIYWIAGGKAKAGGIEDLAPFFPRIKRAYLIGDAMDAFAATLDGKVAVVKAGTLEAAMRAAAKDAEADRGEGVVLLSPACASFDQFRDFEHRGDEFKRIYQVIAD
;
A
#
# COMPACT_ATOMS: atom_id res chain seq x y z
N ALA A 1 -2.96 -15.69 -2.69
CA ALA A 1 -1.91 -16.51 -3.31
C ALA A 1 -0.82 -15.66 -4.01
N PHE A 2 -1.06 -14.38 -4.34
CA PHE A 2 -0.11 -13.55 -5.12
C PHE A 2 0.92 -12.76 -4.27
N ALA A 3 0.69 -12.56 -2.97
CA ALA A 3 1.69 -11.92 -2.10
C ALA A 3 3.00 -12.74 -1.98
N VAL A 4 2.96 -14.01 -2.33
CA VAL A 4 4.10 -14.94 -2.22
C VAL A 4 5.18 -14.62 -3.25
N ASP A 5 4.83 -14.23 -4.47
CA ASP A 5 5.83 -14.05 -5.54
C ASP A 5 6.65 -12.76 -5.39
N THR A 6 6.06 -11.70 -4.82
CA THR A 6 6.75 -10.40 -4.65
C THR A 6 7.84 -10.45 -3.57
N PHE A 7 7.70 -11.30 -2.57
CA PHE A 7 8.69 -11.52 -1.50
C PHE A 7 9.44 -12.85 -1.62
N ALA A 8 9.14 -13.65 -2.64
CA ALA A 8 9.76 -14.97 -2.82
C ALA A 8 11.28 -14.88 -3.00
N SER A 9 11.78 -13.84 -3.65
CA SER A 9 13.22 -13.64 -3.85
C SER A 9 13.92 -13.26 -2.54
N GLU A 10 13.37 -12.35 -1.75
CA GLU A 10 13.92 -11.94 -0.45
C GLU A 10 13.85 -13.10 0.55
N ALA A 11 12.75 -13.82 0.56
CA ALA A 11 12.58 -15.00 1.40
C ALA A 11 13.55 -16.12 1.00
N ALA A 12 13.77 -16.35 -0.30
CA ALA A 12 14.74 -17.33 -0.79
C ALA A 12 16.18 -16.95 -0.42
N ILE A 13 16.55 -15.68 -0.51
CA ILE A 13 17.88 -15.20 -0.09
C ILE A 13 18.05 -15.39 1.42
N ALA A 14 17.06 -15.00 2.23
CA ALA A 14 17.09 -15.19 3.68
C ALA A 14 17.22 -16.69 4.05
N TYR A 15 16.44 -17.54 3.40
CA TYR A 15 16.52 -19.00 3.56
C TYR A 15 17.91 -19.51 3.21
N ALA A 16 18.46 -19.14 2.05
CA ALA A 16 19.78 -19.60 1.60
C ALA A 16 20.90 -19.13 2.54
N ALA A 17 20.80 -17.91 3.09
CA ALA A 17 21.79 -17.40 4.03
C ALA A 17 21.79 -18.15 5.37
N VAL A 18 20.63 -18.56 5.86
CA VAL A 18 20.48 -19.24 7.17
C VAL A 18 20.66 -20.76 7.05
N ARG A 19 20.37 -21.34 5.88
CA ARG A 19 20.37 -22.79 5.66
C ARG A 19 21.66 -23.51 6.07
N PRO A 20 22.88 -22.97 5.89
CA PRO A 20 24.12 -23.60 6.37
C PRO A 20 24.24 -23.67 7.89
N LEU A 21 23.54 -22.81 8.62
CA LEU A 21 23.62 -22.64 10.07
C LEU A 21 22.56 -23.47 10.82
N VAL A 22 21.44 -23.76 10.17
CA VAL A 22 20.30 -24.50 10.76
C VAL A 22 20.14 -25.86 10.07
N LYS A 23 20.21 -26.94 10.85
CA LYS A 23 20.18 -28.30 10.32
C LYS A 23 18.79 -28.71 9.80
N ASP A 24 17.74 -28.31 10.52
CA ASP A 24 16.36 -28.62 10.16
C ASP A 24 15.73 -27.52 9.28
N PRO A 25 15.40 -27.83 8.01
CA PRO A 25 14.68 -26.87 7.15
C PRO A 25 13.30 -26.47 7.69
N GLY A 26 12.66 -27.33 8.49
CA GLY A 26 11.37 -27.08 9.10
C GLY A 26 11.42 -25.94 10.11
N GLU A 27 12.50 -25.84 10.90
CA GLU A 27 12.71 -24.70 11.80
C GLU A 27 12.77 -23.37 11.03
N ILE A 28 13.51 -23.31 9.92
CA ILE A 28 13.59 -22.10 9.10
C ILE A 28 12.22 -21.72 8.57
N ALA A 29 11.48 -22.69 8.02
CA ALA A 29 10.15 -22.47 7.47
C ALA A 29 9.16 -21.95 8.54
N ASN A 30 9.21 -22.52 9.75
CA ASN A 30 8.37 -22.09 10.87
C ASN A 30 8.67 -20.65 11.30
N VAL A 31 9.96 -20.29 11.43
CA VAL A 31 10.37 -18.92 11.78
C VAL A 31 9.98 -17.93 10.68
N MET A 32 10.20 -18.27 9.43
CA MET A 32 9.80 -17.40 8.30
C MET A 32 8.28 -17.21 8.24
N SER A 33 7.50 -18.26 8.52
CA SER A 33 6.02 -18.19 8.53
C SER A 33 5.48 -17.38 9.71
N SER A 34 6.21 -17.32 10.82
CA SER A 34 5.83 -16.54 12.00
C SER A 34 6.30 -15.07 11.96
N PHE A 35 7.06 -14.69 10.94
CA PHE A 35 7.54 -13.32 10.81
C PHE A 35 6.38 -12.36 10.52
N PRO A 36 6.13 -11.36 11.38
CA PRO A 36 4.94 -10.49 11.27
C PRO A 36 5.03 -9.46 10.16
N GLY A 37 6.13 -9.41 9.40
CA GLY A 37 6.42 -8.33 8.46
C GLY A 37 7.06 -7.12 9.13
N LEU A 38 7.28 -6.08 8.33
CA LEU A 38 7.83 -4.81 8.81
C LEU A 38 6.73 -3.75 8.87
N PRO A 39 6.70 -2.90 9.92
CA PRO A 39 5.78 -1.77 9.97
C PRO A 39 5.86 -0.91 8.70
N HIS A 40 4.71 -0.44 8.24
CA HIS A 40 4.57 0.45 7.07
C HIS A 40 5.03 -0.14 5.73
N ARG A 41 5.24 -1.46 5.65
CA ARG A 41 5.60 -2.16 4.42
C ARG A 41 4.61 -3.29 4.14
N ILE A 42 3.61 -2.99 3.31
CA ILE A 42 2.47 -3.88 2.99
C ILE A 42 1.89 -4.48 4.29
N GLU A 43 1.87 -3.68 5.35
CA GLU A 43 1.39 -4.03 6.68
C GLU A 43 -0.13 -4.12 6.66
N GLN A 44 -0.70 -5.30 6.92
CA GLN A 44 -2.13 -5.42 7.08
C GLN A 44 -2.54 -4.87 8.45
N VAL A 45 -3.23 -3.73 8.45
CA VAL A 45 -3.65 -3.04 9.68
C VAL A 45 -4.92 -3.69 10.26
N GLY A 46 -5.86 -4.07 9.39
CA GLY A 46 -7.08 -4.74 9.81
C GLY A 46 -8.11 -4.85 8.69
N LYS A 47 -9.36 -5.17 9.08
CA LYS A 47 -10.49 -5.29 8.16
C LYS A 47 -11.73 -4.63 8.75
N ILE A 48 -12.54 -4.02 7.89
CA ILE A 48 -13.90 -3.58 8.21
C ILE A 48 -14.83 -4.31 7.24
N GLY A 49 -15.66 -5.19 7.77
CA GLY A 49 -16.44 -6.10 6.95
C GLY A 49 -15.54 -6.97 6.05
N ARG A 50 -15.67 -6.79 4.73
CA ARG A 50 -14.87 -7.51 3.73
C ARG A 50 -13.71 -6.69 3.16
N VAL A 51 -13.56 -5.44 3.59
CA VAL A 51 -12.54 -4.52 3.11
C VAL A 51 -11.28 -4.61 3.99
N SER A 52 -10.15 -4.90 3.38
CA SER A 52 -8.84 -4.91 4.05
C SER A 52 -8.21 -3.51 4.03
N PHE A 53 -7.52 -3.14 5.09
CA PHE A 53 -6.74 -1.89 5.17
C PHE A 53 -5.26 -2.23 5.24
N VAL A 54 -4.50 -1.72 4.27
CA VAL A 54 -3.07 -2.04 4.10
C VAL A 54 -2.24 -0.77 4.10
N ASN A 55 -1.25 -0.75 4.99
CA ASN A 55 -0.32 0.35 5.18
C ASN A 55 1.02 0.02 4.50
N ASP A 56 1.29 0.69 3.40
CA ASP A 56 2.56 0.63 2.68
C ASP A 56 3.18 2.04 2.57
N SER A 57 3.12 2.79 3.68
CA SER A 57 3.63 4.17 3.74
C SER A 57 5.12 4.27 3.37
N LYS A 58 5.89 3.18 3.48
CA LYS A 58 7.27 3.06 3.05
C LYS A 58 7.46 3.17 1.54
N ALA A 59 6.43 2.97 0.72
CA ALA A 59 6.48 3.15 -0.73
C ALA A 59 6.60 4.63 -1.11
N THR A 60 7.80 5.18 -0.98
CA THR A 60 8.09 6.61 -1.21
C THR A 60 8.48 6.94 -2.66
N ASN A 61 8.32 6.02 -3.58
CA ASN A 61 8.51 6.17 -5.03
C ASN A 61 7.65 5.15 -5.80
N ALA A 62 7.57 5.30 -7.13
CA ALA A 62 6.77 4.44 -7.99
C ALA A 62 7.20 2.97 -7.95
N ASP A 63 8.51 2.67 -8.00
CA ASP A 63 9.02 1.28 -7.96
C ASP A 63 8.58 0.54 -6.70
N ALA A 64 8.60 1.22 -5.55
CA ALA A 64 8.13 0.63 -4.31
C ALA A 64 6.61 0.40 -4.35
N ALA A 65 5.82 1.36 -4.86
CA ALA A 65 4.38 1.24 -4.97
C ALA A 65 3.96 0.14 -5.95
N ALA A 66 4.71 -0.09 -7.02
CA ALA A 66 4.46 -1.17 -7.98
C ALA A 66 4.33 -2.54 -7.30
N ARG A 67 5.16 -2.80 -6.28
CA ARG A 67 5.15 -4.05 -5.52
C ARG A 67 3.84 -4.26 -4.77
N ALA A 68 3.35 -3.23 -4.09
CA ALA A 68 2.08 -3.30 -3.38
C ALA A 68 0.89 -3.43 -4.35
N LEU A 69 0.89 -2.66 -5.44
CA LEU A 69 -0.15 -2.74 -6.47
C LEU A 69 -0.20 -4.11 -7.16
N ALA A 70 0.95 -4.80 -7.27
CA ALA A 70 1.01 -6.16 -7.82
C ALA A 70 0.38 -7.22 -6.89
N CYS A 71 0.28 -6.95 -5.59
CA CYS A 71 -0.21 -7.93 -4.60
C CYS A 71 -1.73 -8.02 -4.51
N TYR A 72 -2.47 -7.03 -5.01
CA TYR A 72 -3.90 -6.89 -4.77
C TYR A 72 -4.69 -6.66 -6.05
N GLU A 73 -5.98 -6.94 -5.98
CA GLU A 73 -7.03 -6.55 -6.93
C GLU A 73 -8.06 -5.69 -6.20
N ASP A 74 -8.96 -5.04 -6.93
CA ASP A 74 -10.03 -4.19 -6.38
C ASP A 74 -9.50 -3.14 -5.38
N ILE A 75 -8.47 -2.41 -5.82
CA ILE A 75 -7.70 -1.50 -4.99
C ILE A 75 -8.38 -0.11 -4.92
N TYR A 76 -8.62 0.38 -3.72
CA TYR A 76 -8.92 1.77 -3.40
C TYR A 76 -7.61 2.43 -2.96
N TRP A 77 -6.92 3.02 -3.94
CA TRP A 77 -5.52 3.42 -3.82
C TRP A 77 -5.38 4.84 -3.25
N ILE A 78 -4.69 4.99 -2.13
CA ILE A 78 -4.31 6.28 -1.56
C ILE A 78 -2.88 6.59 -2.00
N ALA A 79 -2.72 7.63 -2.84
CA ALA A 79 -1.46 8.02 -3.44
C ALA A 79 -1.20 9.53 -3.35
N GLY A 80 0.07 9.90 -3.35
CA GLY A 80 0.47 11.30 -3.31
C GLY A 80 1.34 11.65 -2.12
N GLY A 81 1.63 12.92 -1.99
CA GLY A 81 2.63 13.47 -1.10
C GLY A 81 3.61 14.31 -1.90
N LYS A 82 4.84 14.45 -1.43
CA LYS A 82 5.89 15.18 -2.15
C LYS A 82 6.47 14.30 -3.26
N ALA A 83 6.13 14.60 -4.51
CA ALA A 83 6.59 13.85 -5.67
C ALA A 83 8.12 13.81 -5.78
N LYS A 84 8.64 12.68 -6.24
CA LYS A 84 10.01 12.57 -6.76
C LYS A 84 9.98 12.64 -8.28
N ALA A 85 11.15 12.85 -8.89
CA ALA A 85 11.28 12.77 -10.34
C ALA A 85 10.79 11.40 -10.86
N GLY A 86 10.11 11.39 -12.00
CA GLY A 86 9.62 10.16 -12.65
C GLY A 86 8.13 9.88 -12.52
N GLY A 87 7.38 10.64 -11.69
CA GLY A 87 5.90 10.47 -11.61
C GLY A 87 5.43 9.07 -11.27
N ILE A 88 4.27 8.68 -11.85
CA ILE A 88 3.64 7.36 -11.68
C ILE A 88 3.30 6.68 -13.01
N GLU A 89 3.88 7.14 -14.11
CA GLU A 89 3.62 6.60 -15.46
C GLU A 89 4.00 5.11 -15.56
N ASP A 90 5.07 4.69 -14.90
CA ASP A 90 5.56 3.31 -14.87
C ASP A 90 4.59 2.36 -14.13
N LEU A 91 3.62 2.91 -13.38
CA LEU A 91 2.57 2.13 -12.72
C LEU A 91 1.39 1.78 -13.64
N ALA A 92 1.39 2.24 -14.89
CA ALA A 92 0.31 2.00 -15.84
C ALA A 92 -0.11 0.51 -15.98
N PRO A 93 0.79 -0.49 -15.93
CA PRO A 93 0.40 -1.90 -15.97
C PRO A 93 -0.52 -2.35 -14.81
N PHE A 94 -0.52 -1.62 -13.69
CA PHE A 94 -1.33 -1.93 -12.51
C PHE A 94 -2.65 -1.15 -12.43
N PHE A 95 -2.86 -0.14 -13.28
CA PHE A 95 -4.07 0.67 -13.26
C PHE A 95 -5.37 -0.13 -13.40
N PRO A 96 -5.44 -1.23 -14.19
CA PRO A 96 -6.64 -2.06 -14.26
C PRO A 96 -7.07 -2.71 -12.94
N ARG A 97 -6.17 -2.81 -11.95
CA ARG A 97 -6.45 -3.34 -10.62
C ARG A 97 -7.05 -2.31 -9.66
N ILE A 98 -7.01 -1.02 -10.05
CA ILE A 98 -7.40 0.10 -9.20
C ILE A 98 -8.85 0.49 -9.53
N LYS A 99 -9.73 0.35 -8.55
CA LYS A 99 -11.13 0.80 -8.62
C LYS A 99 -11.20 2.33 -8.63
N ARG A 100 -10.45 2.96 -7.73
CA ARG A 100 -10.39 4.41 -7.58
C ARG A 100 -9.11 4.83 -6.88
N ALA A 101 -8.56 5.97 -7.29
CA ALA A 101 -7.41 6.61 -6.65
C ALA A 101 -7.84 7.83 -5.83
N TYR A 102 -7.37 7.91 -4.59
CA TYR A 102 -7.59 9.02 -3.65
C TYR A 102 -6.28 9.76 -3.47
N LEU A 103 -6.21 10.95 -4.06
CA LEU A 103 -4.96 11.68 -4.15
C LEU A 103 -4.80 12.70 -3.03
N ILE A 104 -3.59 12.74 -2.47
CA ILE A 104 -3.22 13.59 -1.33
C ILE A 104 -1.96 14.40 -1.62
N GLY A 105 -1.80 15.52 -0.91
CA GLY A 105 -0.58 16.30 -0.90
C GLY A 105 -0.21 16.98 -2.21
N ASP A 106 1.06 17.39 -2.32
CA ASP A 106 1.58 18.23 -3.41
C ASP A 106 1.49 17.56 -4.79
N ALA A 107 1.59 16.23 -4.87
CA ALA A 107 1.56 15.48 -6.13
C ALA A 107 0.15 15.32 -6.72
N MET A 108 -0.89 15.75 -6.02
CA MET A 108 -2.29 15.48 -6.35
C MET A 108 -2.67 15.83 -7.78
N ASP A 109 -2.31 17.02 -8.26
CA ASP A 109 -2.66 17.48 -9.62
C ASP A 109 -1.89 16.71 -10.70
N ALA A 110 -0.60 16.47 -10.48
CA ALA A 110 0.24 15.73 -11.43
C ALA A 110 -0.23 14.26 -11.56
N PHE A 111 -0.56 13.60 -10.43
CA PHE A 111 -1.06 12.24 -10.46
C PHE A 111 -2.46 12.16 -11.08
N ALA A 112 -3.32 13.15 -10.82
CA ALA A 112 -4.63 13.21 -11.46
C ALA A 112 -4.50 13.30 -12.99
N ALA A 113 -3.56 14.10 -13.50
CA ALA A 113 -3.29 14.20 -14.94
C ALA A 113 -2.80 12.87 -15.54
N THR A 114 -1.90 12.15 -14.86
CA THR A 114 -1.41 10.83 -15.33
C THR A 114 -2.51 9.76 -15.34
N LEU A 115 -3.45 9.83 -14.40
CA LEU A 115 -4.56 8.87 -14.24
C LEU A 115 -5.79 9.21 -15.09
N ASP A 116 -5.82 10.39 -15.71
CA ASP A 116 -6.97 10.85 -16.49
C ASP A 116 -7.37 9.86 -17.60
N GLY A 117 -8.65 9.55 -17.67
CA GLY A 117 -9.21 8.57 -18.61
C GLY A 117 -8.83 7.10 -18.35
N LYS A 118 -8.01 6.81 -17.30
CA LYS A 118 -7.51 5.45 -16.99
C LYS A 118 -8.03 4.93 -15.66
N VAL A 119 -8.09 5.77 -14.62
CA VAL A 119 -8.55 5.42 -13.28
C VAL A 119 -9.43 6.54 -12.74
N ALA A 120 -10.54 6.21 -12.11
CA ALA A 120 -11.37 7.20 -11.42
C ALA A 120 -10.59 7.84 -10.26
N VAL A 121 -10.62 9.18 -10.16
CA VAL A 121 -9.81 9.95 -9.22
C VAL A 121 -10.68 10.77 -8.28
N VAL A 122 -10.31 10.80 -7.01
CA VAL A 122 -10.80 11.73 -5.99
C VAL A 122 -9.62 12.56 -5.47
N LYS A 123 -9.65 13.86 -5.63
CA LYS A 123 -8.67 14.78 -5.03
C LYS A 123 -9.05 15.01 -3.57
N ALA A 124 -8.56 14.15 -2.68
CA ALA A 124 -8.92 14.16 -1.27
C ALA A 124 -8.13 15.18 -0.43
N GLY A 125 -6.95 15.56 -0.87
CA GLY A 125 -6.09 16.54 -0.20
C GLY A 125 -5.36 16.00 1.02
N THR A 126 -6.05 15.37 1.97
CA THR A 126 -5.48 14.84 3.22
C THR A 126 -5.65 13.31 3.33
N LEU A 127 -4.79 12.68 4.14
CA LEU A 127 -4.87 11.22 4.38
C LEU A 127 -6.21 10.82 5.01
N GLU A 128 -6.71 11.61 5.98
CA GLU A 128 -7.98 11.29 6.65
C GLU A 128 -9.16 11.35 5.68
N ALA A 129 -9.24 12.41 4.86
CA ALA A 129 -10.29 12.53 3.85
C ALA A 129 -10.22 11.39 2.82
N ALA A 130 -9.02 11.02 2.38
CA ALA A 130 -8.77 9.90 1.46
C ALA A 130 -9.25 8.57 2.05
N MET A 131 -8.88 8.27 3.30
CA MET A 131 -9.26 7.02 3.96
C MET A 131 -10.77 6.90 4.17
N ARG A 132 -11.43 7.97 4.63
CA ARG A 132 -12.89 7.99 4.82
C ARG A 132 -13.64 7.80 3.50
N ALA A 133 -13.19 8.46 2.44
CA ALA A 133 -13.79 8.33 1.12
C ALA A 133 -13.56 6.90 0.56
N ALA A 134 -12.34 6.37 0.66
CA ALA A 134 -11.99 5.03 0.21
C ALA A 134 -12.78 3.95 0.95
N ALA A 135 -12.90 4.05 2.27
CA ALA A 135 -13.68 3.12 3.09
C ALA A 135 -15.17 3.11 2.68
N LYS A 136 -15.75 4.30 2.52
CA LYS A 136 -17.15 4.46 2.09
C LYS A 136 -17.42 3.84 0.72
N ASP A 137 -16.54 4.11 -0.25
CA ASP A 137 -16.70 3.59 -1.61
C ASP A 137 -16.51 2.08 -1.65
N ALA A 138 -15.51 1.54 -0.92
CA ALA A 138 -15.27 0.11 -0.81
C ALA A 138 -16.45 -0.64 -0.17
N GLU A 139 -17.08 -0.06 0.85
CA GLU A 139 -18.28 -0.62 1.48
C GLU A 139 -19.48 -0.62 0.50
N ALA A 140 -19.66 0.46 -0.27
CA ALA A 140 -20.74 0.58 -1.24
C ALA A 140 -20.64 -0.43 -2.38
N ASP A 141 -19.44 -0.78 -2.82
CA ASP A 141 -19.20 -1.72 -3.91
C ASP A 141 -19.47 -3.20 -3.53
N ARG A 142 -19.78 -3.49 -2.26
CA ARG A 142 -20.12 -4.83 -1.70
C ARG A 142 -19.13 -5.94 -2.08
N GLY A 143 -17.97 -5.59 -2.59
CA GLY A 143 -16.91 -6.50 -3.00
C GLY A 143 -15.88 -6.76 -1.90
N GLU A 144 -14.98 -7.68 -2.17
CA GLU A 144 -13.72 -7.76 -1.44
C GLU A 144 -12.80 -6.71 -2.02
N GLY A 145 -12.41 -5.73 -1.20
CA GLY A 145 -11.57 -4.63 -1.65
C GLY A 145 -10.43 -4.35 -0.68
N VAL A 146 -9.46 -3.58 -1.16
CA VAL A 146 -8.31 -3.18 -0.36
C VAL A 146 -8.18 -1.67 -0.36
N VAL A 147 -8.32 -1.04 0.80
CA VAL A 147 -7.89 0.35 1.00
C VAL A 147 -6.39 0.34 1.23
N LEU A 148 -5.64 0.73 0.21
CA LEU A 148 -4.19 0.64 0.16
C LEU A 148 -3.55 2.03 0.24
N LEU A 149 -2.83 2.31 1.32
CA LEU A 149 -1.88 3.41 1.38
C LEU A 149 -0.56 2.95 0.77
N SER A 150 -0.28 3.28 -0.48
CA SER A 150 1.03 3.07 -1.15
C SER A 150 1.35 4.31 -1.98
N PRO A 151 1.90 5.36 -1.32
CA PRO A 151 1.80 6.74 -1.78
C PRO A 151 2.58 7.07 -3.05
N ALA A 152 3.58 6.28 -3.44
CA ALA A 152 4.53 6.57 -4.50
C ALA A 152 5.30 7.90 -4.33
N CYS A 153 5.21 8.52 -3.17
CA CYS A 153 5.74 9.85 -2.83
C CYS A 153 6.39 9.87 -1.45
N ALA A 154 7.36 10.76 -1.27
CA ALA A 154 7.81 11.15 0.07
C ALA A 154 6.65 11.83 0.84
N SER A 155 6.77 11.89 2.18
CA SER A 155 5.69 12.36 3.06
C SER A 155 5.85 13.80 3.57
N PHE A 156 6.97 14.45 3.24
CA PHE A 156 7.44 15.69 3.89
C PHE A 156 6.60 16.94 3.61
N ASP A 157 5.58 16.85 2.78
CA ASP A 157 4.59 17.91 2.55
C ASP A 157 3.53 18.00 3.66
N GLN A 158 3.14 16.85 4.23
CA GLN A 158 2.09 16.77 5.25
C GLN A 158 2.52 16.07 6.53
N PHE A 159 3.63 15.33 6.52
CA PHE A 159 4.09 14.52 7.64
C PHE A 159 5.59 14.70 7.85
N ARG A 160 6.05 14.46 9.08
CA ARG A 160 7.46 14.52 9.44
C ARG A 160 8.31 13.50 8.66
N ASP A 161 7.81 12.29 8.51
CA ASP A 161 8.46 11.15 7.87
C ASP A 161 7.39 10.13 7.39
N PHE A 162 7.81 9.03 6.75
CA PHE A 162 6.88 8.01 6.30
C PHE A 162 6.30 7.19 7.45
N GLU A 163 7.02 7.05 8.55
CA GLU A 163 6.55 6.41 9.78
C GLU A 163 5.36 7.17 10.34
N HIS A 164 5.49 8.48 10.51
CA HIS A 164 4.39 9.34 10.98
C HIS A 164 3.15 9.23 10.07
N ARG A 165 3.32 9.25 8.74
CA ARG A 165 2.20 9.03 7.80
C ARG A 165 1.55 7.66 7.99
N GLY A 166 2.35 6.62 8.17
CA GLY A 166 1.86 5.27 8.39
C GLY A 166 1.19 5.06 9.75
N ASP A 167 1.68 5.73 10.79
CA ASP A 167 1.04 5.71 12.11
C ASP A 167 -0.29 6.46 12.10
N GLU A 168 -0.38 7.58 11.38
CA GLU A 168 -1.65 8.28 11.17
C GLU A 168 -2.66 7.41 10.39
N PHE A 169 -2.22 6.64 9.39
CA PHE A 169 -3.10 5.68 8.72
C PHE A 169 -3.69 4.66 9.71
N LYS A 170 -2.85 4.10 10.60
CA LYS A 170 -3.30 3.16 11.64
C LYS A 170 -4.26 3.83 12.63
N ARG A 171 -3.96 5.04 13.07
CA ARG A 171 -4.82 5.81 13.98
C ARG A 171 -6.20 6.09 13.35
N ILE A 172 -6.22 6.53 12.09
CA ILE A 172 -7.47 6.82 11.36
C ILE A 172 -8.27 5.53 11.16
N TYR A 173 -7.60 4.41 10.85
CA TYR A 173 -8.26 3.11 10.75
C TYR A 173 -9.02 2.76 12.03
N GLN A 174 -8.42 2.92 13.22
CA GLN A 174 -9.10 2.65 14.49
C GLN A 174 -10.37 3.50 14.63
N VAL A 175 -10.30 4.79 14.29
CA VAL A 175 -11.47 5.70 14.36
C VAL A 175 -12.58 5.34 13.37
N ILE A 176 -12.24 4.73 12.23
CA ILE A 176 -13.25 4.32 11.23
C ILE A 176 -13.86 2.94 11.60
N ALA A 177 -13.08 2.10 12.29
CA ALA A 177 -13.49 0.74 12.65
C ALA A 177 -14.38 0.67 13.90
N ASP A 178 -14.33 1.70 14.77
CA ASP A 178 -15.17 1.87 15.96
C ASP A 178 -16.58 2.39 15.58
#